data_210d142298ab751c38962ad18277971d
#
_entry.id   210d142298ab751c38962ad18277971d
#
_cell.length_a   1.000
_cell.length_b   1.000
_cell.length_c   1.000
_cell.angle_alpha   90.00
_cell.angle_beta   90.00
_cell.angle_gamma   90.00
#
_symmetry.space_group_name_H-M   'P 1'
#
loop_
_entity.id
_entity.type
_entity.pdbx_description
1 polymer ?
#
loop_
_entity_poly.entity_id
_entity_poly.type
_entity_poly.pdbx_seq_one_letter_code
_entity_poly.pdbx_strand_id
1 'polypeptide(L)'
;RQRQMCIRDRFIICSGIGIAKDTIDPLLGAKPDEELVRAIAYLMTSHVNILGFHDLMVHDYGPGRRFASVHAEIDHRIDPLVAHEILDEIERQAKRELHVDLVIHYDPVVTDDPEVAAVRTRVLQIMHGLDPRLSLHDFRMVSGQHHVNVIFDMVLPPEDAQTAEQLRRQIEACLLYTSDAA
;
A
#
# COMPACT_ATOMS: atom_id res chain seq x y z
N ARG A 1 41.73 -23.96 32.75
CA ARG A 1 41.10 -22.63 33.09
C ARG A 1 40.95 -21.71 31.88
N GLN A 2 41.92 -21.60 30.98
CA GLN A 2 41.83 -20.74 29.80
C GLN A 2 40.69 -21.13 28.82
N ARG A 3 40.48 -22.43 28.55
CA ARG A 3 39.41 -22.91 27.66
C ARG A 3 38.00 -22.59 28.21
N GLN A 4 37.78 -22.65 29.51
CA GLN A 4 36.52 -22.31 30.13
C GLN A 4 36.24 -20.78 30.08
N MET A 5 37.25 -19.96 30.19
CA MET A 5 37.16 -18.51 30.01
C MET A 5 36.70 -18.16 28.59
N CYS A 6 37.35 -18.72 27.56
CA CYS A 6 36.99 -18.44 26.16
C CYS A 6 35.56 -18.84 25.79
N ILE A 7 35.04 -19.96 26.35
CA ILE A 7 33.65 -20.39 26.11
C ILE A 7 32.66 -19.43 26.75
N ARG A 8 32.92 -19.01 27.98
CA ARG A 8 32.10 -18.03 28.70
C ARG A 8 32.06 -16.68 28.00
N ASP A 9 33.22 -16.17 27.57
CA ASP A 9 33.34 -14.88 26.89
C ASP A 9 32.61 -14.91 25.54
N ARG A 10 32.73 -16.02 24.81
CA ARG A 10 32.04 -16.24 23.56
C ARG A 10 30.52 -16.24 23.73
N PHE A 11 30.03 -16.88 24.80
CA PHE A 11 28.60 -16.90 25.12
C PHE A 11 28.08 -15.49 25.46
N ILE A 12 28.83 -14.73 26.24
CA ILE A 12 28.46 -13.35 26.60
C ILE A 12 28.40 -12.45 25.35
N ILE A 13 29.40 -12.56 24.45
CA ILE A 13 29.44 -11.80 23.21
C ILE A 13 28.24 -12.17 22.30
N CYS A 14 28.00 -13.47 22.09
CA CYS A 14 26.88 -13.92 21.27
C CYS A 14 25.51 -13.47 21.85
N SER A 15 25.36 -13.55 23.16
CA SER A 15 24.12 -13.08 23.83
C SER A 15 23.98 -11.55 23.71
N GLY A 16 25.05 -10.80 23.85
CA GLY A 16 25.04 -9.35 23.66
C GLY A 16 24.67 -8.92 22.24
N ILE A 17 25.21 -9.60 21.23
CA ILE A 17 24.85 -9.37 19.82
C ILE A 17 23.37 -9.73 19.57
N GLY A 18 22.89 -10.84 20.15
CA GLY A 18 21.48 -11.23 20.06
C GLY A 18 20.56 -10.15 20.62
N ILE A 19 20.81 -9.68 21.83
CA ILE A 19 20.01 -8.61 22.47
C ILE A 19 20.04 -7.31 21.64
N ALA A 20 21.24 -6.94 21.15
CA ALA A 20 21.38 -5.75 20.31
C ALA A 20 20.55 -5.86 19.02
N LYS A 21 20.61 -7.02 18.37
CA LYS A 21 19.84 -7.29 17.16
C LYS A 21 18.32 -7.23 17.45
N ASP A 22 17.84 -7.93 18.46
CA ASP A 22 16.42 -7.96 18.84
C ASP A 22 15.86 -6.57 19.22
N THR A 23 16.75 -5.66 19.63
CA THR A 23 16.40 -4.27 19.97
C THR A 23 16.41 -3.37 18.73
N ILE A 24 17.32 -3.60 17.80
CA ILE A 24 17.52 -2.75 16.62
C ILE A 24 16.58 -3.13 15.49
N ASP A 25 16.33 -4.42 15.27
CA ASP A 25 15.49 -4.93 14.17
C ASP A 25 14.09 -4.26 14.13
N PRO A 26 13.36 -4.06 15.23
CA PRO A 26 12.09 -3.33 15.22
C PRO A 26 12.24 -1.85 14.83
N LEU A 27 13.37 -1.21 15.15
CA LEU A 27 13.62 0.18 14.81
C LEU A 27 13.98 0.38 13.33
N LEU A 28 14.49 -0.67 12.68
CA LEU A 28 14.81 -0.66 11.24
C LEU A 28 13.61 -0.99 10.35
N GLY A 29 12.46 -1.31 10.93
CA GLY A 29 11.25 -1.71 10.20
C GLY A 29 11.18 -3.22 10.00
N ALA A 30 10.82 -3.94 11.05
CA ALA A 30 10.49 -5.35 10.94
C ALA A 30 9.26 -5.56 10.04
N LYS A 31 9.21 -6.68 9.33
CA LYS A 31 8.01 -7.07 8.57
C LYS A 31 6.80 -7.06 9.51
N PRO A 32 5.72 -6.36 9.16
CA PRO A 32 4.53 -6.32 10.00
C PRO A 32 3.91 -7.72 10.13
N ASP A 33 3.16 -7.91 11.21
CA ASP A 33 2.40 -9.12 11.43
C ASP A 33 1.34 -9.28 10.33
N GLU A 34 1.40 -10.40 9.61
CA GLU A 34 0.48 -10.69 8.50
C GLU A 34 -0.98 -10.83 8.97
N GLU A 35 -1.21 -11.23 10.22
CA GLU A 35 -2.54 -11.29 10.80
C GLU A 35 -3.12 -9.89 11.01
N LEU A 36 -2.30 -8.97 11.50
CA LEU A 36 -2.69 -7.57 11.66
C LEU A 36 -2.99 -6.91 10.30
N VAL A 37 -2.15 -7.13 9.29
CA VAL A 37 -2.37 -6.61 7.93
C VAL A 37 -3.70 -7.12 7.38
N ARG A 38 -4.00 -8.42 7.52
CA ARG A 38 -5.28 -9.01 7.10
C ARG A 38 -6.47 -8.46 7.87
N ALA A 39 -6.31 -8.22 9.17
CA ALA A 39 -7.37 -7.65 10.00
C ALA A 39 -7.71 -6.22 9.58
N ILE A 40 -6.71 -5.39 9.31
CA ILE A 40 -6.92 -4.03 8.78
C ILE A 40 -7.59 -4.09 7.41
N ALA A 41 -7.12 -4.94 6.50
CA ALA A 41 -7.72 -5.13 5.18
C ALA A 41 -9.19 -5.56 5.27
N TYR A 42 -9.51 -6.49 6.17
CA TYR A 42 -10.89 -6.90 6.42
C TYR A 42 -11.74 -5.75 6.97
N LEU A 43 -11.22 -4.99 7.92
CA LEU A 43 -11.91 -3.83 8.47
C LEU A 43 -12.25 -2.82 7.36
N MET A 44 -11.29 -2.48 6.50
CA MET A 44 -11.52 -1.57 5.35
C MET A 44 -12.61 -2.09 4.42
N THR A 45 -12.53 -3.36 4.01
CA THR A 45 -13.47 -3.95 3.04
C THR A 45 -14.85 -4.26 3.63
N SER A 46 -15.01 -4.27 4.95
CA SER A 46 -16.31 -4.49 5.60
C SER A 46 -17.24 -3.30 5.52
N HIS A 47 -16.73 -2.11 5.24
CA HIS A 47 -17.53 -0.89 5.12
C HIS A 47 -18.01 -0.66 3.69
N VAL A 48 -19.34 -0.59 3.52
CA VAL A 48 -20.02 -0.53 2.20
C VAL A 48 -19.63 0.70 1.37
N ASN A 49 -19.21 1.78 2.01
CA ASN A 49 -18.82 3.03 1.33
C ASN A 49 -17.35 3.05 0.90
N ILE A 50 -16.57 2.07 1.30
CA ILE A 50 -15.17 1.91 0.85
C ILE A 50 -15.18 1.10 -0.43
N LEU A 51 -14.85 1.75 -1.54
CA LEU A 51 -14.78 1.12 -2.86
C LEU A 51 -13.50 0.27 -3.00
N GLY A 52 -12.43 0.72 -2.36
CA GLY A 52 -11.13 0.07 -2.34
C GLY A 52 -10.19 0.77 -1.37
N PHE A 53 -9.02 0.18 -1.19
CA PHE A 53 -7.94 0.78 -0.42
C PHE A 53 -6.59 0.39 -1.01
N HIS A 54 -5.55 1.23 -0.83
CA HIS A 54 -4.19 0.96 -1.29
C HIS A 54 -3.15 1.60 -0.35
N ASP A 55 -1.88 1.33 -0.62
CA ASP A 55 -0.73 1.87 0.13
C ASP A 55 -0.83 1.65 1.65
N LEU A 56 -1.31 0.47 2.06
CA LEU A 56 -1.33 0.09 3.46
C LEU A 56 0.11 -0.06 3.99
N MET A 57 0.51 0.85 4.87
CA MET A 57 1.77 0.78 5.61
C MET A 57 1.48 0.50 7.08
N VAL A 58 2.20 -0.46 7.65
CA VAL A 58 2.07 -0.83 9.06
C VAL A 58 3.43 -0.74 9.73
N HIS A 59 3.50 -0.01 10.82
CA HIS A 59 4.68 0.15 11.65
C HIS A 59 4.42 -0.39 13.06
N ASP A 60 5.22 -1.35 13.49
CA ASP A 60 5.16 -1.93 14.84
C ASP A 60 6.41 -1.52 15.64
N TYR A 61 6.20 -0.70 16.66
CA TYR A 61 7.25 -0.23 17.58
C TYR A 61 7.21 -0.99 18.92
N GLY A 62 6.55 -2.13 18.95
CA GLY A 62 6.39 -2.96 20.14
C GLY A 62 5.00 -2.86 20.79
N PRO A 63 4.81 -3.50 21.94
CA PRO A 63 3.51 -3.65 22.57
C PRO A 63 2.80 -2.31 22.81
N GLY A 64 1.61 -2.16 22.23
CA GLY A 64 0.78 -0.97 22.39
C GLY A 64 1.22 0.27 21.59
N ARG A 65 2.17 0.11 20.64
CA ARG A 65 2.65 1.21 19.78
C ARG A 65 2.67 0.77 18.31
N ARG A 66 1.49 0.51 17.78
CA ARG A 66 1.28 0.17 16.38
C ARG A 66 0.63 1.32 15.65
N PHE A 67 1.20 1.70 14.52
CA PHE A 67 0.66 2.74 13.64
C PHE A 67 0.47 2.16 12.26
N ALA A 68 -0.59 2.56 11.60
CA ALA A 68 -0.83 2.21 10.22
C ALA A 68 -1.35 3.42 9.46
N SER A 69 -1.03 3.49 8.18
CA SER A 69 -1.63 4.43 7.24
C SER A 69 -2.13 3.67 6.02
N VAL A 70 -3.23 4.15 5.46
CA VAL A 70 -3.88 3.55 4.30
C VAL A 70 -4.61 4.62 3.52
N HIS A 71 -4.71 4.48 2.21
CA HIS A 71 -5.58 5.27 1.36
C HIS A 71 -6.92 4.56 1.20
N ALA A 72 -8.02 5.27 1.41
CA ALA A 72 -9.37 4.75 1.27
C ALA A 72 -10.09 5.45 0.12
N GLU A 73 -10.61 4.68 -0.78
CA GLU A 73 -11.33 5.15 -1.96
C GLU A 73 -12.82 5.18 -1.67
N ILE A 74 -13.38 6.37 -1.81
CA ILE A 74 -14.80 6.64 -1.60
C ILE A 74 -15.35 7.37 -2.83
N ASP A 75 -16.57 7.04 -3.23
CA ASP A 75 -17.25 7.70 -4.34
C ASP A 75 -17.30 9.23 -4.12
N HIS A 76 -16.79 9.99 -5.10
CA HIS A 76 -16.75 11.46 -5.05
C HIS A 76 -18.12 12.13 -4.84
N ARG A 77 -19.23 11.41 -5.08
CA ARG A 77 -20.60 11.90 -4.87
C ARG A 77 -21.02 11.88 -3.39
N ILE A 78 -20.27 11.20 -2.54
CA ILE A 78 -20.52 11.21 -1.10
C ILE A 78 -20.06 12.57 -0.54
N ASP A 79 -20.91 13.19 0.26
CA ASP A 79 -20.55 14.45 0.93
C ASP A 79 -19.26 14.29 1.74
N PRO A 80 -18.30 15.20 1.63
CA PRO A 80 -17.01 15.08 2.34
C PRO A 80 -17.12 14.97 3.85
N LEU A 81 -18.16 15.59 4.48
CA LEU A 81 -18.39 15.45 5.92
C LEU A 81 -18.85 14.06 6.28
N VAL A 82 -19.71 13.46 5.44
CA VAL A 82 -20.15 12.07 5.61
C VAL A 82 -18.99 11.11 5.38
N ALA A 83 -18.18 11.34 4.36
CA ALA A 83 -16.96 10.55 4.12
C ALA A 83 -16.02 10.60 5.32
N HIS A 84 -15.79 11.79 5.87
CA HIS A 84 -14.96 11.96 7.07
C HIS A 84 -15.52 11.20 8.28
N GLU A 85 -16.84 11.22 8.52
CA GLU A 85 -17.45 10.49 9.63
C GLU A 85 -17.27 8.98 9.49
N ILE A 86 -17.39 8.45 8.27
CA ILE A 86 -17.13 7.03 7.96
C ILE A 86 -15.69 6.65 8.29
N LEU A 87 -14.73 7.45 7.82
CA LEU A 87 -13.30 7.17 8.02
C LEU A 87 -12.93 7.25 9.51
N ASP A 88 -13.43 8.26 10.22
CA ASP A 88 -13.20 8.43 11.65
C ASP A 88 -13.79 7.27 12.48
N GLU A 89 -14.92 6.69 12.07
CA GLU A 89 -15.44 5.48 12.73
C GLU A 89 -14.55 4.26 12.49
N ILE A 90 -14.01 4.09 11.27
CA ILE A 90 -13.06 3.01 10.95
C ILE A 90 -11.78 3.17 11.78
N GLU A 91 -11.23 4.38 11.88
CA GLU A 91 -10.05 4.67 12.70
C GLU A 91 -10.29 4.35 14.18
N ARG A 92 -11.46 4.75 14.70
CA ARG A 92 -11.87 4.41 16.08
C ARG A 92 -12.04 2.92 16.28
N GLN A 93 -12.59 2.20 15.31
CA GLN A 93 -12.74 0.75 15.38
C GLN A 93 -11.39 0.05 15.35
N ALA A 94 -10.46 0.46 14.47
CA ALA A 94 -9.09 -0.06 14.45
C ALA A 94 -8.40 0.12 15.81
N LYS A 95 -8.58 1.27 16.44
CA LYS A 95 -8.02 1.53 17.77
C LYS A 95 -8.60 0.62 18.85
N ARG A 96 -9.93 0.42 18.85
CA ARG A 96 -10.61 -0.41 19.86
C ARG A 96 -10.33 -1.90 19.71
N GLU A 97 -10.37 -2.41 18.49
CA GLU A 97 -10.37 -3.85 18.21
C GLU A 97 -8.99 -4.39 17.87
N LEU A 98 -8.18 -3.62 17.14
CA LEU A 98 -6.87 -4.05 16.66
C LEU A 98 -5.71 -3.42 17.45
N HIS A 99 -6.00 -2.46 18.33
CA HIS A 99 -4.99 -1.69 19.09
C HIS A 99 -3.95 -1.04 18.18
N VAL A 100 -4.41 -0.48 17.04
CA VAL A 100 -3.61 0.23 16.04
C VAL A 100 -4.10 1.67 15.94
N ASP A 101 -3.18 2.62 15.93
CA ASP A 101 -3.44 3.98 15.53
C ASP A 101 -3.43 4.03 14.00
N LEU A 102 -4.61 3.91 13.39
CA LEU A 102 -4.81 3.96 11.95
C LEU A 102 -5.06 5.40 11.52
N VAL A 103 -4.41 5.82 10.44
CA VAL A 103 -4.66 7.08 9.74
C VAL A 103 -5.11 6.76 8.34
N ILE A 104 -6.29 7.25 7.95
CA ILE A 104 -6.87 6.98 6.63
C ILE A 104 -6.83 8.26 5.79
N HIS A 105 -6.12 8.20 4.67
CA HIS A 105 -6.17 9.23 3.66
C HIS A 105 -7.40 9.04 2.77
N TYR A 106 -8.20 10.08 2.64
CA TYR A 106 -9.41 10.08 1.80
C TYR A 106 -9.07 10.32 0.34
N ASP A 107 -9.38 9.36 -0.52
CA ASP A 107 -9.24 9.47 -1.97
C ASP A 107 -10.62 9.45 -2.64
N PRO A 108 -11.13 10.61 -3.10
CA PRO A 108 -12.38 10.65 -3.85
C PRO A 108 -12.19 10.04 -5.25
N VAL A 109 -12.95 8.99 -5.56
CA VAL A 109 -12.88 8.29 -6.85
C VAL A 109 -14.10 8.61 -7.71
N VAL A 110 -13.85 8.93 -8.97
CA VAL A 110 -14.88 9.15 -9.99
C VAL A 110 -15.11 7.84 -10.73
N THR A 111 -16.29 7.23 -10.55
CA THR A 111 -16.58 5.89 -11.08
C THR A 111 -17.26 5.90 -12.45
N ASP A 112 -17.98 6.97 -12.81
CA ASP A 112 -18.88 7.01 -13.98
C ASP A 112 -18.44 8.06 -15.03
N ASP A 113 -17.20 8.47 -15.03
CA ASP A 113 -16.72 9.51 -15.96
C ASP A 113 -16.25 8.88 -17.29
N PRO A 114 -16.75 9.38 -18.43
CA PRO A 114 -16.24 9.01 -19.76
C PRO A 114 -14.72 9.24 -19.92
N GLU A 115 -14.16 10.21 -19.21
CA GLU A 115 -12.72 10.48 -19.19
C GLU A 115 -11.95 9.32 -18.55
N VAL A 116 -12.45 8.80 -17.43
CA VAL A 116 -11.89 7.60 -16.77
C VAL A 116 -11.86 6.40 -17.71
N ALA A 117 -12.96 6.19 -18.44
CA ALA A 117 -13.05 5.11 -19.43
C ALA A 117 -12.07 5.30 -20.59
N ALA A 118 -11.89 6.54 -21.04
CA ALA A 118 -10.93 6.88 -22.10
C ALA A 118 -9.48 6.65 -21.65
N VAL A 119 -9.12 7.13 -20.45
CA VAL A 119 -7.77 6.93 -19.88
C VAL A 119 -7.50 5.44 -19.65
N ARG A 120 -8.46 4.68 -19.11
CA ARG A 120 -8.35 3.23 -18.94
C ARG A 120 -8.07 2.52 -20.27
N THR A 121 -8.82 2.88 -21.31
CA THR A 121 -8.63 2.32 -22.66
C THR A 121 -7.24 2.64 -23.19
N ARG A 122 -6.75 3.85 -22.96
CA ARG A 122 -5.42 4.27 -23.36
C ARG A 122 -4.31 3.49 -22.64
N VAL A 123 -4.43 3.32 -21.32
CA VAL A 123 -3.49 2.50 -20.53
C VAL A 123 -3.45 1.06 -21.07
N LEU A 124 -4.62 0.45 -21.33
CA LEU A 124 -4.70 -0.89 -21.93
C LEU A 124 -4.00 -0.98 -23.28
N GLN A 125 -4.17 0.02 -24.15
CA GLN A 125 -3.48 0.06 -25.45
C GLN A 125 -1.95 0.11 -25.28
N ILE A 126 -1.45 0.93 -24.36
CA ILE A 126 -0.02 1.02 -24.06
C ILE A 126 0.48 -0.32 -23.53
N MET A 127 -0.19 -0.91 -22.55
CA MET A 127 0.18 -2.19 -21.96
C MET A 127 0.22 -3.30 -23.01
N HIS A 128 -0.82 -3.43 -23.84
CA HIS A 128 -0.87 -4.45 -24.91
C HIS A 128 0.15 -4.18 -26.02
N GLY A 129 0.58 -2.93 -26.22
CA GLY A 129 1.67 -2.58 -27.11
C GLY A 129 3.04 -3.04 -26.59
N LEU A 130 3.21 -3.13 -25.28
CA LEU A 130 4.42 -3.65 -24.63
C LEU A 130 4.40 -5.18 -24.58
N ASP A 131 3.32 -5.76 -24.08
CA ASP A 131 3.07 -7.21 -24.09
C ASP A 131 1.55 -7.47 -24.08
N PRO A 132 1.03 -8.17 -25.11
CA PRO A 132 -0.40 -8.51 -25.19
C PRO A 132 -0.94 -9.40 -24.06
N ARG A 133 -0.05 -10.03 -23.29
CA ARG A 133 -0.41 -10.91 -22.16
C ARG A 133 -0.64 -10.15 -20.86
N LEU A 134 -0.29 -8.85 -20.80
CA LEU A 134 -0.53 -8.03 -19.63
C LEU A 134 -2.02 -7.80 -19.45
N SER A 135 -2.50 -7.94 -18.23
CA SER A 135 -3.87 -7.61 -17.86
C SER A 135 -3.93 -6.50 -16.81
N LEU A 136 -4.95 -5.65 -16.96
CA LEU A 136 -5.20 -4.49 -16.12
C LEU A 136 -6.36 -4.80 -15.18
N HIS A 137 -6.12 -4.65 -13.89
CA HIS A 137 -7.11 -4.83 -12.83
C HIS A 137 -7.19 -3.57 -11.97
N ASP A 138 -8.30 -3.40 -11.26
CA ASP A 138 -8.54 -2.36 -10.26
C ASP A 138 -8.15 -0.93 -10.70
N PHE A 139 -8.48 -0.59 -11.97
CA PHE A 139 -8.17 0.72 -12.54
C PHE A 139 -9.00 1.82 -11.88
N ARG A 140 -8.33 2.85 -11.40
CA ARG A 140 -8.91 3.98 -10.70
C ARG A 140 -8.23 5.28 -11.08
N MET A 141 -8.97 6.37 -11.03
CA MET A 141 -8.46 7.70 -11.30
C MET A 141 -8.90 8.66 -10.19
N VAL A 142 -7.94 9.30 -9.56
CA VAL A 142 -8.16 10.34 -8.55
C VAL A 142 -7.77 11.67 -9.15
N SER A 143 -8.76 12.54 -9.41
CA SER A 143 -8.56 13.81 -10.06
C SER A 143 -8.37 14.93 -9.03
N GLY A 144 -7.22 15.60 -9.08
CA GLY A 144 -6.92 16.82 -8.35
C GLY A 144 -6.95 18.06 -9.25
N GLN A 145 -6.82 19.26 -8.68
CA GLN A 145 -6.82 20.52 -9.45
C GLN A 145 -5.61 20.68 -10.38
N HIS A 146 -4.47 20.04 -10.05
CA HIS A 146 -3.20 20.23 -10.75
C HIS A 146 -2.56 18.91 -11.21
N HIS A 147 -3.13 17.78 -10.82
CA HIS A 147 -2.60 16.46 -11.18
C HIS A 147 -3.73 15.43 -11.14
N VAL A 148 -3.54 14.36 -11.88
CA VAL A 148 -4.41 13.20 -11.91
C VAL A 148 -3.57 12.00 -11.53
N ASN A 149 -3.99 11.28 -10.49
CA ASN A 149 -3.38 10.02 -10.11
C ASN A 149 -4.13 8.87 -10.79
N VAL A 150 -3.41 8.06 -11.52
CA VAL A 150 -3.93 6.83 -12.14
C VAL A 150 -3.35 5.64 -11.38
N ILE A 151 -4.20 4.86 -10.77
CA ILE A 151 -3.85 3.72 -9.93
C ILE A 151 -4.42 2.48 -10.58
N PHE A 152 -3.62 1.43 -10.74
CA PHE A 152 -4.08 0.17 -11.29
C PHE A 152 -3.13 -0.97 -10.94
N ASP A 153 -3.67 -2.18 -10.92
CA ASP A 153 -2.92 -3.41 -10.76
C ASP A 153 -2.61 -4.02 -12.13
N MET A 154 -1.37 -4.43 -12.31
CA MET A 154 -0.91 -5.11 -13.51
C MET A 154 -0.50 -6.55 -13.20
N VAL A 155 -1.13 -7.50 -13.85
CA VAL A 155 -0.74 -8.90 -13.74
C VAL A 155 0.29 -9.25 -14.80
N LEU A 156 1.44 -9.76 -14.33
CA LEU A 156 2.57 -10.21 -15.11
C LEU A 156 2.56 -11.73 -15.24
N PRO A 157 2.88 -12.28 -16.43
CA PRO A 157 3.13 -13.71 -16.56
C PRO A 157 4.36 -14.13 -15.72
N PRO A 158 4.31 -15.28 -15.03
CA PRO A 158 5.37 -15.70 -14.10
C PRO A 158 6.72 -16.02 -14.76
N GLU A 159 6.77 -16.12 -16.07
CA GLU A 159 7.96 -16.51 -16.84
C GLU A 159 8.78 -15.31 -17.37
N ASP A 160 8.30 -14.09 -17.22
CA ASP A 160 8.99 -12.92 -17.78
C ASP A 160 9.94 -12.28 -16.76
N ALA A 161 11.22 -12.29 -17.11
CA ALA A 161 12.32 -11.68 -16.37
C ALA A 161 12.35 -10.14 -16.42
N GLN A 162 11.39 -9.49 -17.08
CA GLN A 162 11.27 -8.04 -16.97
C GLN A 162 10.77 -7.72 -15.57
N THR A 163 11.55 -6.95 -14.83
CA THR A 163 11.14 -6.53 -13.50
C THR A 163 9.91 -5.63 -13.60
N ALA A 164 8.94 -5.79 -12.71
CA ALA A 164 7.75 -4.93 -12.61
C ALA A 164 8.11 -3.43 -12.70
N GLU A 165 9.25 -3.05 -12.15
CA GLU A 165 9.79 -1.69 -12.18
C GLU A 165 10.16 -1.21 -13.60
N GLN A 166 10.66 -2.07 -14.47
CA GLN A 166 10.97 -1.70 -15.86
C GLN A 166 9.70 -1.43 -16.67
N LEU A 167 8.69 -2.30 -16.53
CA LEU A 167 7.40 -2.13 -17.16
C LEU A 167 6.68 -0.87 -16.65
N ARG A 168 6.71 -0.62 -15.35
CA ARG A 168 6.17 0.60 -14.74
C ARG A 168 6.76 1.85 -15.40
N ARG A 169 8.09 1.95 -15.48
CA ARG A 169 8.78 3.10 -16.12
C ARG A 169 8.44 3.27 -17.58
N GLN A 170 8.26 2.18 -18.33
CA GLN A 170 7.87 2.25 -19.74
C GLN A 170 6.45 2.77 -19.91
N ILE A 171 5.51 2.30 -19.08
CA ILE A 171 4.12 2.77 -19.09
C ILE A 171 4.05 4.25 -18.70
N GLU A 172 4.73 4.65 -17.62
CA GLU A 172 4.81 6.04 -17.18
C GLU A 172 5.35 6.96 -18.29
N ALA A 173 6.45 6.57 -18.93
CA ALA A 173 7.02 7.34 -20.03
C ALA A 173 6.04 7.50 -21.22
N CYS A 174 5.30 6.44 -21.56
CA CYS A 174 4.29 6.51 -22.63
C CYS A 174 3.09 7.38 -22.24
N LEU A 175 2.66 7.40 -20.98
CA LEU A 175 1.56 8.22 -20.50
C LEU A 175 1.93 9.70 -20.47
N LEU A 176 3.13 10.03 -19.97
CA LEU A 176 3.62 11.42 -19.93
C LEU A 176 3.82 12.02 -21.33
N TYR A 177 4.32 11.23 -22.29
CA TYR A 177 4.55 11.71 -23.66
C TYR A 177 3.25 12.04 -24.42
N THR A 178 2.12 11.49 -23.97
CA THR A 178 0.81 11.73 -24.62
C THR A 178 0.04 12.91 -24.03
N SER A 179 0.41 13.37 -22.81
CA SER A 179 -0.22 14.56 -22.21
C SER A 179 0.34 15.87 -22.75
N ASP A 180 1.58 15.88 -23.26
CA ASP A 180 2.21 17.08 -23.85
C ASP A 180 1.88 17.27 -25.35
N ALA A 181 1.15 16.35 -25.96
CA ALA A 181 0.81 16.38 -27.41
C ALA A 181 -0.64 16.80 -27.70
N ALA A 182 -1.40 17.20 -26.68
CA ALA A 182 -2.77 17.73 -26.76
C ALA A 182 -2.79 19.18 -26.31
#